data_60343ec0cebdf2aeee2d9b61622a8713
#
_entry.id   60343ec0cebdf2aeee2d9b61622a8713
#
_cell.length_a   1.000
_cell.length_b   1.000
_cell.length_c   1.000
_cell.angle_alpha   90.00
_cell.angle_beta   90.00
_cell.angle_gamma   90.00
#
_symmetry.space_group_name_H-M   'P 1'
#
loop_
_entity.id
_entity.type
_entity.pdbx_description
1 polymer ?
#
loop_
_entity_poly.entity_id
_entity_poly.type
_entity_poly.pdbx_seq_one_letter_code
_entity_poly.pdbx_strand_id
1 'polypeptide(L)'
;MFQTISTPVTFAAVAFLSMSAVAAAQTLATGDSRTVNQPNYPAVCQTLTAQFTTSQRSSPPSSDDTSRLQSALNSCAGSGKSVVLASSGSNNAFYSGKITVNGEGLVINSGVTLEGNNSYSSQSELVYVEGSNSFIGGPGAIDGRGDIISGTPRLVQTNNAGNFICYNVTLQNAAHPNLYIQGGNGATVWNTTINTSPTKANADGIDIDSITNVTVNDSNITAGDDGIAVKTNEAAASNITVENTNVYGTHGLSIGSQTFDGVTNVLFKNNYVYGKSSGGTASTDANAINIKTDIDCGGLVQKVYYQNTCIRYAKHLIVVNANYGSCSGSSGTPKFENIVINGAKSENSVSGAYEKIAGYNSSNLAQVYVANISLDSNTQSGDEYATVDLDNVNGFAPSGTDVTTSSFTLSGSVPSCSFKF
;
A
#
# COMPACT_ATOMS: atom_id res chain seq x y z
N MET A 1 77.66 30.96 -40.95
CA MET A 1 77.42 31.15 -39.51
C MET A 1 75.92 31.12 -39.28
N PHE A 2 75.31 29.95 -39.05
CA PHE A 2 73.86 29.82 -38.86
C PHE A 2 73.59 29.68 -37.36
N GLN A 3 72.81 30.61 -36.79
CA GLN A 3 72.34 30.54 -35.42
C GLN A 3 71.02 29.78 -35.40
N THR A 4 70.99 28.67 -34.67
CA THR A 4 69.78 27.92 -34.38
C THR A 4 69.13 28.52 -33.12
N ILE A 5 67.91 29.00 -33.26
CA ILE A 5 67.06 29.47 -32.16
C ILE A 5 66.22 28.28 -31.71
N SER A 6 66.46 27.77 -30.48
CA SER A 6 65.61 26.76 -29.81
C SER A 6 64.58 27.45 -28.95
N THR A 7 63.30 27.29 -29.27
CA THR A 7 62.16 27.69 -28.40
C THR A 7 61.88 26.60 -27.40
N PRO A 8 61.70 26.86 -26.10
CA PRO A 8 61.28 25.87 -25.12
C PRO A 8 59.76 25.61 -25.24
N VAL A 9 59.38 24.35 -25.39
CA VAL A 9 57.99 23.89 -25.29
C VAL A 9 57.64 23.72 -23.81
N THR A 10 56.77 24.59 -23.31
CA THR A 10 56.23 24.46 -21.94
C THR A 10 55.04 23.49 -21.95
N PHE A 11 55.16 22.37 -21.31
CA PHE A 11 54.04 21.43 -21.06
C PHE A 11 53.23 21.99 -19.87
N ALA A 12 52.02 22.47 -20.10
CA ALA A 12 51.07 22.75 -19.04
C ALA A 12 50.45 21.40 -18.54
N ALA A 13 50.79 21.03 -17.31
CA ALA A 13 50.13 19.91 -16.64
C ALA A 13 48.70 20.33 -16.26
N VAL A 14 47.71 19.75 -16.92
CA VAL A 14 46.32 19.88 -16.50
C VAL A 14 46.10 18.95 -15.32
N ALA A 15 46.00 19.52 -14.12
CA ALA A 15 45.61 18.80 -12.92
C ALA A 15 44.11 18.54 -13.00
N PHE A 16 43.71 17.29 -13.23
CA PHE A 16 42.35 16.84 -13.00
C PHE A 16 42.07 16.83 -11.48
N LEU A 17 41.39 17.85 -11.00
CA LEU A 17 40.74 17.76 -9.69
C LEU A 17 39.60 16.77 -9.81
N SER A 18 39.79 15.57 -9.29
CA SER A 18 38.69 14.66 -9.00
C SER A 18 37.87 15.27 -7.88
N MET A 19 36.77 15.94 -8.22
CA MET A 19 35.73 16.25 -7.24
C MET A 19 35.13 14.92 -6.80
N SER A 20 35.53 14.45 -5.61
CA SER A 20 34.79 13.41 -4.91
C SER A 20 33.40 14.00 -4.62
N ALA A 21 32.39 13.56 -5.35
CA ALA A 21 31.01 13.85 -4.98
C ALA A 21 30.80 13.29 -3.57
N VAL A 22 30.61 14.15 -2.59
CA VAL A 22 30.15 13.74 -1.26
C VAL A 22 28.73 13.19 -1.50
N ALA A 23 28.58 11.88 -1.45
CA ALA A 23 27.27 11.26 -1.52
C ALA A 23 26.39 11.91 -0.44
N ALA A 24 25.25 12.45 -0.84
CA ALA A 24 24.29 12.96 0.12
C ALA A 24 23.89 11.80 1.05
N ALA A 25 23.99 12.01 2.35
CA ALA A 25 23.65 10.98 3.32
C ALA A 25 22.14 10.62 3.17
N GLN A 26 21.84 9.33 3.04
CA GLN A 26 20.45 8.87 3.02
C GLN A 26 19.78 9.20 4.36
N THR A 27 18.51 9.58 4.31
CA THR A 27 17.68 9.80 5.49
C THR A 27 16.64 8.69 5.59
N LEU A 28 16.74 7.86 6.63
CA LEU A 28 15.79 6.78 6.83
C LEU A 28 14.42 7.33 7.25
N ALA A 29 13.36 6.80 6.65
CA ALA A 29 12.01 7.11 7.05
C ALA A 29 11.71 6.55 8.44
N THR A 30 11.01 7.31 9.25
CA THR A 30 10.56 6.92 10.59
C THR A 30 9.11 6.44 10.63
N GLY A 31 8.35 6.70 9.56
CA GLY A 31 6.95 6.32 9.43
C GLY A 31 6.01 7.17 10.27
N ASP A 32 4.95 6.55 10.80
CA ASP A 32 3.93 7.20 11.64
C ASP A 32 4.57 7.87 12.85
N SER A 33 4.22 9.13 13.09
CA SER A 33 4.77 9.90 14.20
C SER A 33 4.10 9.62 15.55
N ARG A 34 2.98 8.87 15.54
CA ARG A 34 2.26 8.47 16.76
C ARG A 34 2.91 7.23 17.39
N THR A 35 2.72 7.07 18.70
CA THR A 35 2.90 5.77 19.34
C THR A 35 1.59 4.98 19.21
N VAL A 36 1.60 3.97 18.34
CA VAL A 36 0.40 3.16 18.04
C VAL A 36 0.50 1.83 18.79
N ASN A 37 -0.56 1.50 19.53
CA ASN A 37 -0.70 0.22 20.22
C ASN A 37 -1.90 -0.53 19.64
N GLN A 38 -1.96 -1.84 19.92
CA GLN A 38 -3.12 -2.65 19.56
C GLN A 38 -4.41 -2.01 20.08
N PRO A 39 -5.40 -1.76 19.21
CA PRO A 39 -6.65 -1.12 19.61
C PRO A 39 -7.48 -1.96 20.58
N ASN A 40 -8.32 -1.31 21.36
CA ASN A 40 -9.39 -1.94 22.15
C ASN A 40 -10.74 -1.67 21.49
N TYR A 41 -11.70 -2.57 21.72
CA TYR A 41 -13.07 -2.33 21.27
C TYR A 41 -13.72 -1.18 22.04
N PRO A 42 -14.47 -0.29 21.37
CA PRO A 42 -15.26 0.73 22.05
C PRO A 42 -16.33 0.12 22.96
N ALA A 43 -16.70 0.82 24.01
CA ALA A 43 -17.83 0.43 24.85
C ALA A 43 -19.12 0.34 24.01
N VAL A 44 -20.01 -0.59 24.36
CA VAL A 44 -21.27 -0.79 23.61
C VAL A 44 -22.25 0.38 23.86
N CYS A 45 -22.77 0.92 22.78
CA CYS A 45 -23.91 1.85 22.77
C CYS A 45 -25.22 1.08 22.57
N GLN A 46 -25.27 0.27 21.54
CA GLN A 46 -26.45 -0.53 21.18
C GLN A 46 -26.04 -1.86 20.57
N THR A 47 -26.83 -2.90 20.78
CA THR A 47 -26.68 -4.20 20.10
C THR A 47 -27.88 -4.45 19.19
N LEU A 48 -27.61 -4.79 17.93
CA LEU A 48 -28.60 -5.26 16.97
C LEU A 48 -28.41 -6.78 16.78
N THR A 49 -29.51 -7.52 16.69
CA THR A 49 -29.49 -8.96 16.41
C THR A 49 -29.82 -9.22 14.95
N ALA A 50 -29.14 -10.19 14.34
CA ALA A 50 -29.35 -10.59 12.98
C ALA A 50 -30.77 -11.13 12.73
N GLN A 51 -31.34 -10.78 11.59
CA GLN A 51 -32.66 -11.25 11.13
C GLN A 51 -32.57 -12.21 9.95
N PHE A 52 -31.38 -12.30 9.32
CA PHE A 52 -31.14 -13.06 8.12
C PHE A 52 -29.95 -14.02 8.30
N THR A 53 -29.76 -14.88 7.32
CA THR A 53 -28.63 -15.81 7.27
C THR A 53 -27.72 -15.53 6.09
N THR A 54 -26.45 -15.88 6.19
CA THR A 54 -25.49 -15.76 5.07
C THR A 54 -25.84 -16.67 3.88
N SER A 55 -26.71 -17.67 4.06
CA SER A 55 -27.21 -18.50 2.95
C SER A 55 -28.02 -17.71 1.91
N GLN A 56 -28.53 -16.52 2.26
CA GLN A 56 -29.29 -15.63 1.37
C GLN A 56 -28.36 -14.72 0.53
N ARG A 57 -27.04 -14.88 0.62
CA ARG A 57 -26.05 -14.03 -0.05
C ARG A 57 -26.29 -13.90 -1.57
N SER A 58 -26.66 -15.00 -2.25
CA SER A 58 -26.91 -14.99 -3.70
C SER A 58 -28.22 -14.31 -4.08
N SER A 59 -29.18 -14.25 -3.16
CA SER A 59 -30.51 -13.64 -3.34
C SER A 59 -30.92 -12.90 -2.06
N PRO A 60 -30.36 -11.72 -1.81
CA PRO A 60 -30.65 -10.94 -0.62
C PRO A 60 -32.13 -10.67 -0.44
N PRO A 61 -32.60 -10.59 0.82
CA PRO A 61 -33.99 -10.29 1.11
C PRO A 61 -34.39 -8.92 0.56
N SER A 62 -35.65 -8.78 0.14
CA SER A 62 -36.21 -7.52 -0.35
C SER A 62 -36.41 -6.48 0.75
N SER A 63 -36.67 -6.91 1.99
CA SER A 63 -36.59 -6.10 3.19
C SER A 63 -35.20 -6.26 3.78
N ASP A 64 -34.48 -5.18 3.98
CA ASP A 64 -33.09 -5.19 4.44
C ASP A 64 -32.91 -4.44 5.77
N ASP A 65 -31.68 -4.43 6.25
CA ASP A 65 -31.31 -3.81 7.51
C ASP A 65 -30.86 -2.34 7.39
N THR A 66 -30.80 -1.75 6.20
CA THR A 66 -30.19 -0.42 5.98
C THR A 66 -30.73 0.63 6.94
N SER A 67 -32.06 0.79 6.99
CA SER A 67 -32.69 1.80 7.87
C SER A 67 -32.48 1.52 9.35
N ARG A 68 -32.51 0.24 9.75
CA ARG A 68 -32.32 -0.19 11.14
C ARG A 68 -30.88 0.02 11.60
N LEU A 69 -29.91 -0.32 10.75
CA LEU A 69 -28.49 -0.09 10.99
C LEU A 69 -28.19 1.40 11.09
N GLN A 70 -28.66 2.19 10.12
CA GLN A 70 -28.40 3.63 10.11
C GLN A 70 -29.06 4.34 11.32
N SER A 71 -30.26 3.92 11.73
CA SER A 71 -30.90 4.48 12.92
C SER A 71 -30.11 4.21 14.20
N ALA A 72 -29.55 3.00 14.35
CA ALA A 72 -28.71 2.64 15.48
C ALA A 72 -27.38 3.42 15.48
N LEU A 73 -26.72 3.54 14.32
CA LEU A 73 -25.52 4.33 14.16
C LEU A 73 -25.77 5.80 14.50
N ASN A 74 -26.83 6.40 13.94
CA ASN A 74 -27.20 7.79 14.24
C ASN A 74 -27.45 8.04 15.74
N SER A 75 -28.05 7.07 16.43
CA SER A 75 -28.31 7.22 17.88
C SER A 75 -27.04 7.17 18.73
N CYS A 76 -25.95 6.62 18.18
CA CYS A 76 -24.66 6.50 18.83
C CYS A 76 -23.60 7.49 18.29
N ALA A 77 -23.96 8.29 17.27
CA ALA A 77 -23.03 9.17 16.57
C ALA A 77 -22.24 10.10 17.52
N GLY A 78 -20.94 10.23 17.27
CA GLY A 78 -20.05 11.07 18.07
C GLY A 78 -19.82 10.62 19.51
N SER A 79 -20.39 9.49 19.95
CA SER A 79 -20.28 9.03 21.34
C SER A 79 -18.96 8.33 21.66
N GLY A 80 -18.21 7.92 20.65
CA GLY A 80 -17.03 7.02 20.80
C GLY A 80 -17.40 5.61 21.28
N LYS A 81 -18.71 5.25 21.33
CA LYS A 81 -19.20 3.91 21.65
C LYS A 81 -19.58 3.18 20.36
N SER A 82 -19.91 1.90 20.44
CA SER A 82 -20.18 1.08 19.26
C SER A 82 -21.61 0.56 19.16
N VAL A 83 -22.11 0.46 17.93
CA VAL A 83 -23.19 -0.42 17.56
C VAL A 83 -22.60 -1.81 17.32
N VAL A 84 -23.13 -2.82 18.00
CA VAL A 84 -22.67 -4.21 17.91
C VAL A 84 -23.66 -5.03 17.11
N LEU A 85 -23.18 -5.73 16.09
CA LEU A 85 -23.96 -6.69 15.29
C LEU A 85 -23.76 -8.10 15.87
N ALA A 86 -24.82 -8.71 16.34
CA ALA A 86 -24.80 -10.03 16.99
C ALA A 86 -25.72 -11.04 16.27
N SER A 87 -25.40 -12.32 16.35
CA SER A 87 -26.25 -13.40 15.87
C SER A 87 -27.50 -13.56 16.74
N SER A 88 -28.55 -14.21 16.18
CA SER A 88 -29.77 -14.58 16.90
C SER A 88 -30.26 -15.94 16.42
N GLY A 89 -30.06 -16.96 17.21
CA GLY A 89 -30.32 -18.33 16.81
C GLY A 89 -29.47 -18.72 15.60
N SER A 90 -30.08 -19.12 14.51
CA SER A 90 -29.41 -19.42 13.24
C SER A 90 -29.14 -18.18 12.39
N ASN A 91 -29.72 -17.02 12.72
CA ASN A 91 -29.53 -15.80 11.95
C ASN A 91 -28.18 -15.18 12.29
N ASN A 92 -27.40 -14.91 11.24
CA ASN A 92 -26.02 -14.44 11.35
C ASN A 92 -25.63 -13.43 10.26
N ALA A 93 -26.61 -12.84 9.57
CA ALA A 93 -26.35 -11.86 8.53
C ALA A 93 -27.22 -10.60 8.66
N PHE A 94 -26.62 -9.48 8.26
CA PHE A 94 -27.30 -8.20 8.05
C PHE A 94 -27.12 -7.83 6.58
N TYR A 95 -28.19 -7.51 5.88
CA TYR A 95 -28.13 -7.07 4.49
C TYR A 95 -28.39 -5.59 4.40
N SER A 96 -27.46 -4.83 3.80
CA SER A 96 -27.56 -3.38 3.79
C SER A 96 -27.11 -2.78 2.44
N GLY A 97 -27.73 -1.66 2.08
CA GLY A 97 -27.11 -0.68 1.21
C GLY A 97 -26.09 0.16 1.97
N LYS A 98 -25.71 1.32 1.43
CA LYS A 98 -24.76 2.23 2.07
C LYS A 98 -25.24 2.64 3.47
N ILE A 99 -24.32 2.53 4.44
CA ILE A 99 -24.45 3.07 5.80
C ILE A 99 -23.30 4.03 6.12
N THR A 100 -23.56 4.97 7.02
CA THR A 100 -22.57 5.96 7.48
C THR A 100 -22.27 5.76 8.95
N VAL A 101 -20.98 5.76 9.28
CA VAL A 101 -20.41 5.76 10.64
C VAL A 101 -19.79 7.13 10.89
N ASN A 102 -20.20 7.83 11.96
CA ASN A 102 -19.79 9.21 12.24
C ASN A 102 -19.38 9.44 13.69
N GLY A 103 -18.16 9.06 14.03
CA GLY A 103 -17.57 9.22 15.37
C GLY A 103 -18.06 8.19 16.41
N GLU A 104 -18.71 7.12 15.95
CA GLU A 104 -18.99 5.91 16.74
C GLU A 104 -18.29 4.71 16.16
N GLY A 105 -18.50 3.53 16.73
CA GLY A 105 -18.01 2.25 16.24
C GLY A 105 -19.09 1.38 15.63
N LEU A 106 -18.70 0.59 14.62
CA LEU A 106 -19.44 -0.57 14.14
C LEU A 106 -18.63 -1.83 14.46
N VAL A 107 -19.13 -2.67 15.36
CA VAL A 107 -18.46 -3.90 15.80
C VAL A 107 -19.27 -5.11 15.35
N ILE A 108 -18.65 -6.02 14.62
CA ILE A 108 -19.30 -7.22 14.07
C ILE A 108 -18.79 -8.43 14.85
N ASN A 109 -19.69 -9.11 15.55
CA ASN A 109 -19.33 -10.26 16.36
C ASN A 109 -18.90 -11.48 15.52
N SER A 110 -18.21 -12.40 16.15
CA SER A 110 -17.78 -13.67 15.53
C SER A 110 -18.95 -14.40 14.87
N GLY A 111 -18.73 -14.88 13.64
CA GLY A 111 -19.73 -15.61 12.86
C GLY A 111 -20.87 -14.76 12.30
N VAL A 112 -20.82 -13.43 12.47
CA VAL A 112 -21.78 -12.50 11.89
C VAL A 112 -21.18 -11.83 10.66
N THR A 113 -21.98 -11.60 9.62
CA THR A 113 -21.59 -10.88 8.41
C THR A 113 -22.52 -9.72 8.11
N LEU A 114 -21.94 -8.55 7.83
CA LEU A 114 -22.61 -7.46 7.17
C LEU A 114 -22.45 -7.63 5.66
N GLU A 115 -23.53 -7.90 4.96
CA GLU A 115 -23.57 -8.18 3.51
C GLU A 115 -24.10 -6.96 2.75
N GLY A 116 -23.50 -6.65 1.61
CA GLY A 116 -24.10 -5.72 0.66
C GLY A 116 -25.44 -6.27 0.13
N ASN A 117 -26.49 -5.47 0.12
CA ASN A 117 -27.76 -5.85 -0.51
C ASN A 117 -27.74 -5.58 -2.03
N ASN A 118 -28.86 -5.71 -2.73
CA ASN A 118 -28.92 -5.49 -4.18
C ASN A 118 -28.74 -4.01 -4.56
N SER A 119 -29.11 -3.06 -3.70
CA SER A 119 -28.92 -1.62 -3.99
C SER A 119 -27.46 -1.18 -3.85
N TYR A 120 -26.65 -1.91 -3.11
CA TYR A 120 -25.22 -1.62 -2.94
C TYR A 120 -24.46 -1.56 -4.26
N SER A 121 -24.81 -2.37 -5.24
CA SER A 121 -24.12 -2.38 -6.55
C SER A 121 -24.13 -1.03 -7.28
N SER A 122 -25.07 -0.15 -6.95
CA SER A 122 -25.21 1.21 -7.53
C SER A 122 -24.74 2.31 -6.59
N GLN A 123 -24.21 1.97 -5.41
CA GLN A 123 -23.68 2.93 -4.45
C GLN A 123 -22.19 3.19 -4.70
N SER A 124 -21.61 4.17 -4.03
CA SER A 124 -20.18 4.44 -4.05
C SER A 124 -19.39 3.50 -3.11
N GLU A 125 -19.96 3.19 -1.95
CA GLU A 125 -19.41 2.27 -0.94
C GLU A 125 -20.51 1.61 -0.10
N LEU A 126 -20.17 0.53 0.62
CA LEU A 126 -21.10 -0.09 1.59
C LEU A 126 -21.03 0.62 2.95
N VAL A 127 -19.85 0.84 3.47
CA VAL A 127 -19.64 1.53 4.74
C VAL A 127 -18.85 2.82 4.48
N TYR A 128 -19.51 3.95 4.68
CA TYR A 128 -18.91 5.27 4.62
C TYR A 128 -18.55 5.72 6.02
N VAL A 129 -17.33 6.17 6.21
CA VAL A 129 -16.82 6.57 7.53
C VAL A 129 -16.45 8.04 7.50
N GLU A 130 -17.11 8.82 8.32
CA GLU A 130 -16.79 10.22 8.57
C GLU A 130 -16.70 10.48 10.09
N GLY A 131 -16.27 11.66 10.47
CA GLY A 131 -16.10 11.98 11.88
C GLY A 131 -14.86 11.34 12.54
N SER A 132 -14.31 12.04 13.51
CA SER A 132 -13.12 11.60 14.22
C SER A 132 -13.42 10.47 15.20
N ASN A 133 -12.43 9.59 15.43
CA ASN A 133 -12.49 8.44 16.32
C ASN A 133 -13.53 7.37 15.93
N SER A 134 -13.91 7.32 14.64
CA SER A 134 -14.74 6.24 14.13
C SER A 134 -14.00 4.90 14.15
N PHE A 135 -14.73 3.82 14.40
CA PHE A 135 -14.20 2.48 14.57
C PHE A 135 -14.99 1.47 13.74
N ILE A 136 -14.28 0.66 12.95
CA ILE A 136 -14.83 -0.51 12.26
C ILE A 136 -14.07 -1.73 12.77
N GLY A 137 -14.75 -2.76 13.28
CA GLY A 137 -14.02 -3.93 13.76
C GLY A 137 -14.90 -5.04 14.29
N GLY A 138 -14.25 -5.97 15.01
CA GLY A 138 -14.88 -7.19 15.53
C GLY A 138 -14.48 -8.44 14.74
N PRO A 139 -14.54 -9.63 15.34
CA PRO A 139 -14.11 -10.87 14.68
C PRO A 139 -15.12 -11.42 13.66
N GLY A 140 -16.05 -10.60 13.17
CA GLY A 140 -16.98 -10.90 12.08
C GLY A 140 -16.47 -10.42 10.73
N ALA A 141 -17.37 -10.28 9.76
CA ALA A 141 -17.03 -9.94 8.39
C ALA A 141 -17.92 -8.84 7.78
N ILE A 142 -17.34 -8.11 6.82
CA ILE A 142 -18.07 -7.26 5.86
C ILE A 142 -17.84 -7.88 4.48
N ASP A 143 -18.92 -8.25 3.78
CA ASP A 143 -18.89 -8.88 2.46
C ASP A 143 -19.53 -7.98 1.41
N GLY A 144 -18.72 -7.56 0.44
CA GLY A 144 -19.17 -6.71 -0.66
C GLY A 144 -19.89 -7.41 -1.77
N ARG A 145 -19.92 -8.77 -1.79
CA ARG A 145 -20.50 -9.55 -2.87
C ARG A 145 -19.96 -9.20 -4.27
N GLY A 146 -18.74 -8.67 -4.35
CA GLY A 146 -18.11 -8.24 -5.60
C GLY A 146 -17.86 -9.34 -6.63
N ASP A 147 -17.97 -10.59 -6.22
CA ASP A 147 -18.00 -11.78 -7.07
C ASP A 147 -19.36 -12.01 -7.74
N ILE A 148 -20.42 -11.35 -7.29
CA ILE A 148 -21.80 -11.53 -7.75
C ILE A 148 -22.35 -10.26 -8.39
N ILE A 149 -22.09 -9.09 -7.80
CA ILE A 149 -22.66 -7.81 -8.27
C ILE A 149 -21.93 -7.28 -9.52
N SER A 150 -22.62 -6.48 -10.32
CA SER A 150 -22.09 -5.91 -11.57
C SER A 150 -21.42 -4.54 -11.39
N GLY A 151 -21.71 -3.82 -10.31
CA GLY A 151 -21.12 -2.52 -10.01
C GLY A 151 -19.72 -2.62 -9.41
N THR A 152 -19.09 -1.48 -9.23
CA THR A 152 -17.74 -1.35 -8.66
C THR A 152 -17.71 -0.47 -7.40
N PRO A 153 -18.64 -0.66 -6.42
CA PRO A 153 -18.56 0.10 -5.18
C PRO A 153 -17.38 -0.34 -4.32
N ARG A 154 -16.83 0.62 -3.57
CA ARG A 154 -15.84 0.32 -2.52
C ARG A 154 -16.52 -0.40 -1.36
N LEU A 155 -15.75 -1.16 -0.57
CA LEU A 155 -16.35 -1.85 0.57
C LEU A 155 -16.43 -0.94 1.79
N VAL A 156 -15.30 -0.40 2.24
CA VAL A 156 -15.22 0.58 3.33
C VAL A 156 -14.44 1.79 2.82
N GLN A 157 -14.99 2.98 2.99
CA GLN A 157 -14.31 4.22 2.65
C GLN A 157 -14.38 5.21 3.81
N THR A 158 -13.23 5.82 4.16
CA THR A 158 -13.20 7.00 5.04
C THR A 158 -13.18 8.27 4.22
N ASN A 159 -13.67 9.36 4.79
CA ASN A 159 -13.51 10.70 4.24
C ASN A 159 -13.18 11.69 5.36
N ASN A 160 -11.93 12.12 5.42
CA ASN A 160 -11.42 13.04 6.44
C ASN A 160 -11.69 12.60 7.89
N ALA A 161 -11.81 11.28 8.12
CA ALA A 161 -12.01 10.72 9.46
C ALA A 161 -10.69 10.73 10.25
N GLY A 162 -10.58 11.61 11.26
CA GLY A 162 -9.41 11.66 12.13
C GLY A 162 -9.38 10.51 13.14
N ASN A 163 -8.20 9.93 13.40
CA ASN A 163 -8.01 8.80 14.32
C ASN A 163 -8.94 7.60 14.03
N PHE A 164 -9.16 7.29 12.75
CA PHE A 164 -9.92 6.13 12.33
C PHE A 164 -9.25 4.82 12.76
N ILE A 165 -10.04 3.85 13.19
CA ILE A 165 -9.55 2.51 13.56
C ILE A 165 -10.31 1.43 12.78
N CYS A 166 -9.54 0.54 12.10
CA CYS A 166 -10.02 -0.71 11.53
C CYS A 166 -9.32 -1.86 12.26
N TYR A 167 -10.06 -2.63 13.06
CA TYR A 167 -9.43 -3.61 13.96
C TYR A 167 -10.12 -4.97 13.97
N ASN A 168 -9.35 -6.03 13.74
CA ASN A 168 -9.75 -7.43 13.90
C ASN A 168 -11.04 -7.78 13.14
N VAL A 169 -11.16 -7.32 11.89
CA VAL A 169 -12.33 -7.56 11.04
C VAL A 169 -11.89 -8.22 9.72
N THR A 170 -12.78 -9.03 9.14
CA THR A 170 -12.61 -9.54 7.79
C THR A 170 -13.36 -8.65 6.80
N LEU A 171 -12.65 -8.11 5.83
CA LEU A 171 -13.22 -7.43 4.66
C LEU A 171 -13.10 -8.39 3.47
N GLN A 172 -14.19 -8.71 2.81
CA GLN A 172 -14.14 -9.75 1.77
C GLN A 172 -15.03 -9.46 0.56
N ASN A 173 -14.66 -10.09 -0.55
CA ASN A 173 -15.41 -10.03 -1.81
C ASN A 173 -15.76 -8.59 -2.23
N ALA A 174 -14.80 -7.68 -2.12
CA ALA A 174 -15.00 -6.31 -2.59
C ALA A 174 -15.10 -6.27 -4.12
N ALA A 175 -15.89 -5.34 -4.63
CA ALA A 175 -16.02 -5.11 -6.07
C ALA A 175 -14.97 -4.10 -6.59
N HIS A 176 -14.39 -3.30 -5.70
CA HIS A 176 -13.35 -2.28 -5.89
C HIS A 176 -12.50 -2.23 -4.61
N PRO A 177 -11.74 -1.18 -4.23
CA PRO A 177 -10.96 -1.21 -2.99
C PRO A 177 -11.72 -1.73 -1.76
N ASN A 178 -11.06 -2.60 -1.00
CA ASN A 178 -11.62 -3.15 0.23
C ASN A 178 -11.67 -2.11 1.34
N LEU A 179 -10.55 -1.40 1.57
CA LEU A 179 -10.46 -0.31 2.54
C LEU A 179 -9.78 0.90 1.88
N TYR A 180 -10.55 1.95 1.66
CA TYR A 180 -10.07 3.20 1.09
C TYR A 180 -10.03 4.28 2.18
N ILE A 181 -8.84 4.62 2.65
CA ILE A 181 -8.61 5.60 3.71
C ILE A 181 -8.25 6.93 3.07
N GLN A 182 -9.20 7.85 2.99
CA GLN A 182 -9.06 9.13 2.32
C GLN A 182 -9.07 10.30 3.29
N GLY A 183 -8.03 11.12 3.20
CA GLY A 183 -7.92 12.39 3.93
C GLY A 183 -7.84 12.26 5.45
N GLY A 184 -7.68 13.40 6.11
CA GLY A 184 -7.64 13.46 7.57
C GLY A 184 -6.24 13.25 8.17
N ASN A 185 -6.23 12.95 9.47
CA ASN A 185 -5.00 12.73 10.24
C ASN A 185 -5.23 11.63 11.27
N GLY A 186 -4.43 10.59 11.16
CA GLY A 186 -4.48 9.42 12.04
C GLY A 186 -5.42 8.33 11.53
N ALA A 187 -4.84 7.19 11.14
CA ALA A 187 -5.58 5.94 10.94
C ALA A 187 -4.77 4.76 11.49
N THR A 188 -5.45 3.76 12.02
CA THR A 188 -4.84 2.53 12.51
C THR A 188 -5.61 1.34 11.95
N VAL A 189 -4.91 0.48 11.19
CA VAL A 189 -5.43 -0.80 10.72
C VAL A 189 -4.62 -1.89 11.42
N TRP A 190 -5.30 -2.75 12.17
CA TRP A 190 -4.61 -3.73 13.00
C TRP A 190 -5.32 -5.09 12.98
N ASN A 191 -4.56 -6.17 12.76
CA ASN A 191 -5.08 -7.53 12.73
C ASN A 191 -6.31 -7.69 11.80
N THR A 192 -6.29 -6.99 10.66
CA THR A 192 -7.38 -7.00 9.68
C THR A 192 -7.09 -8.05 8.61
N THR A 193 -8.10 -8.83 8.25
CA THR A 193 -8.02 -9.77 7.13
C THR A 193 -8.76 -9.20 5.93
N ILE A 194 -8.10 -9.13 4.79
CA ILE A 194 -8.74 -8.81 3.50
C ILE A 194 -8.71 -10.07 2.64
N ASN A 195 -9.87 -10.44 2.09
CA ASN A 195 -10.02 -11.65 1.30
C ASN A 195 -10.88 -11.40 0.06
N THR A 196 -10.27 -10.84 -0.96
CA THR A 196 -10.87 -10.64 -2.28
C THR A 196 -10.03 -11.39 -3.33
N SER A 197 -10.67 -11.89 -4.38
CA SER A 197 -10.01 -12.69 -5.41
C SER A 197 -8.79 -11.96 -6.01
N PRO A 198 -7.61 -12.61 -6.15
CA PRO A 198 -6.44 -12.06 -6.85
C PRO A 198 -6.68 -11.68 -8.31
N THR A 199 -7.79 -12.08 -8.89
CA THR A 199 -8.16 -11.79 -10.28
C THR A 199 -9.24 -10.70 -10.40
N LYS A 200 -9.67 -10.12 -9.27
CA LYS A 200 -10.67 -9.03 -9.29
C LYS A 200 -9.96 -7.70 -9.55
N ALA A 201 -10.05 -7.20 -10.76
CA ALA A 201 -9.39 -5.96 -11.17
C ALA A 201 -9.80 -4.77 -10.29
N ASN A 202 -8.85 -3.89 -10.00
CA ASN A 202 -9.00 -2.69 -9.18
C ASN A 202 -9.57 -2.94 -7.77
N ALA A 203 -9.49 -4.17 -7.27
CA ALA A 203 -9.87 -4.49 -5.91
C ALA A 203 -8.63 -4.47 -5.01
N ASP A 204 -8.12 -3.26 -4.75
CA ASP A 204 -6.98 -3.03 -3.87
C ASP A 204 -7.30 -3.51 -2.44
N GLY A 205 -6.28 -3.89 -1.70
CA GLY A 205 -6.42 -4.24 -0.30
C GLY A 205 -6.70 -3.00 0.56
N ILE A 206 -5.68 -2.18 0.73
CA ILE A 206 -5.77 -0.93 1.51
C ILE A 206 -5.18 0.21 0.69
N ASP A 207 -6.02 1.17 0.32
CA ASP A 207 -5.60 2.46 -0.22
C ASP A 207 -5.44 3.47 0.92
N ILE A 208 -4.27 4.10 1.00
CA ILE A 208 -3.93 5.17 1.94
C ILE A 208 -3.75 6.43 1.12
N ASP A 209 -4.78 7.27 1.07
CA ASP A 209 -4.85 8.40 0.14
C ASP A 209 -4.94 9.75 0.85
N SER A 210 -4.01 10.64 0.57
CA SER A 210 -4.06 12.04 1.01
C SER A 210 -4.19 12.22 2.52
N ILE A 211 -3.54 11.37 3.29
CA ILE A 211 -3.66 11.29 4.77
C ILE A 211 -2.29 11.31 5.44
N THR A 212 -2.25 11.78 6.69
CA THR A 212 -1.06 11.80 7.53
C THR A 212 -1.22 10.89 8.76
N ASN A 213 -0.12 10.27 9.22
CA ASN A 213 -0.06 9.42 10.41
C ASN A 213 -0.94 8.16 10.31
N VAL A 214 -0.49 7.20 9.53
CA VAL A 214 -1.16 5.90 9.34
C VAL A 214 -0.27 4.76 9.79
N THR A 215 -0.83 3.84 10.56
CA THR A 215 -0.19 2.55 10.86
C THR A 215 -1.07 1.40 10.39
N VAL A 216 -0.51 0.50 9.57
CA VAL A 216 -1.05 -0.82 9.22
C VAL A 216 -0.16 -1.86 9.86
N ASN A 217 -0.72 -2.73 10.72
CA ASN A 217 0.06 -3.74 11.45
C ASN A 217 -0.67 -5.09 11.54
N ASP A 218 0.09 -6.19 11.59
CA ASP A 218 -0.40 -7.57 11.81
C ASP A 218 -1.53 -8.00 10.87
N SER A 219 -1.60 -7.48 9.65
CA SER A 219 -2.72 -7.72 8.74
C SER A 219 -2.38 -8.77 7.67
N ASN A 220 -3.43 -9.43 7.14
CA ASN A 220 -3.32 -10.42 6.08
C ASN A 220 -4.21 -10.01 4.90
N ILE A 221 -3.62 -9.80 3.73
CA ILE A 221 -4.31 -9.18 2.60
C ILE A 221 -4.20 -10.07 1.37
N THR A 222 -5.34 -10.55 0.89
CA THR A 222 -5.49 -11.13 -0.45
C THR A 222 -6.39 -10.21 -1.25
N ALA A 223 -5.91 -9.69 -2.37
CA ALA A 223 -6.63 -8.68 -3.16
C ALA A 223 -6.26 -8.80 -4.64
N GLY A 224 -7.06 -8.19 -5.50
CA GLY A 224 -6.92 -8.35 -6.95
C GLY A 224 -6.11 -7.25 -7.64
N ASP A 225 -5.60 -6.27 -6.88
CA ASP A 225 -4.73 -5.21 -7.34
C ASP A 225 -3.66 -4.92 -6.26
N ASP A 226 -3.27 -3.67 -6.00
CA ASP A 226 -2.28 -3.35 -4.98
C ASP A 226 -2.68 -3.92 -3.61
N GLY A 227 -1.75 -4.57 -2.92
CA GLY A 227 -2.01 -5.06 -1.57
C GLY A 227 -2.18 -3.91 -0.59
N ILE A 228 -1.24 -2.98 -0.62
CA ILE A 228 -1.33 -1.68 0.04
C ILE A 228 -0.81 -0.65 -0.96
N ALA A 229 -1.54 0.45 -1.15
CA ALA A 229 -1.13 1.56 -2.00
C ALA A 229 -1.18 2.89 -1.26
N VAL A 230 -0.07 3.62 -1.25
CA VAL A 230 -0.01 5.01 -0.78
C VAL A 230 -0.20 5.93 -1.97
N LYS A 231 -1.28 6.72 -1.94
CA LYS A 231 -1.70 7.59 -3.05
C LYS A 231 -1.91 9.04 -2.58
N THR A 232 -1.93 9.97 -3.53
CA THR A 232 -2.25 11.38 -3.28
C THR A 232 -3.13 11.91 -4.40
N ASN A 233 -4.41 12.10 -4.12
CA ASN A 233 -5.39 12.63 -5.07
C ASN A 233 -5.88 14.03 -4.70
N GLU A 234 -5.78 14.44 -3.43
CA GLU A 234 -6.31 15.71 -2.92
C GLU A 234 -5.33 16.47 -2.03
N ALA A 235 -4.38 15.78 -1.41
CA ALA A 235 -3.37 16.34 -0.53
C ALA A 235 -2.16 15.39 -0.39
N ALA A 236 -1.06 15.87 0.16
CA ALA A 236 0.11 15.05 0.43
C ALA A 236 -0.17 13.91 1.43
N ALA A 237 0.47 12.76 1.21
CA ALA A 237 0.47 11.65 2.14
C ALA A 237 1.80 11.57 2.90
N SER A 238 1.75 11.38 4.22
CA SER A 238 2.99 11.36 5.02
C SER A 238 2.89 10.59 6.33
N ASN A 239 4.06 10.22 6.88
CA ASN A 239 4.18 9.54 8.16
C ASN A 239 3.38 8.23 8.18
N ILE A 240 3.73 7.30 7.31
CA ILE A 240 3.00 6.05 7.13
C ILE A 240 3.90 4.89 7.53
N THR A 241 3.40 4.00 8.38
CA THR A 241 4.03 2.73 8.73
C THR A 241 3.16 1.56 8.30
N VAL A 242 3.76 0.62 7.58
CA VAL A 242 3.17 -0.68 7.25
C VAL A 242 4.12 -1.75 7.77
N GLU A 243 3.70 -2.50 8.77
CA GLU A 243 4.59 -3.48 9.38
C GLU A 243 3.91 -4.82 9.68
N ASN A 244 4.72 -5.89 9.74
CA ASN A 244 4.29 -7.25 10.11
C ASN A 244 3.09 -7.75 9.28
N THR A 245 2.95 -7.27 8.05
CA THR A 245 1.78 -7.52 7.20
C THR A 245 2.15 -8.49 6.08
N ASN A 246 1.23 -9.40 5.77
CA ASN A 246 1.37 -10.36 4.68
C ASN A 246 0.42 -10.00 3.54
N VAL A 247 0.93 -9.90 2.31
CA VAL A 247 0.11 -9.67 1.12
C VAL A 247 0.23 -10.86 0.16
N TYR A 248 -0.90 -11.31 -0.40
CA TYR A 248 -1.01 -12.56 -1.14
C TYR A 248 -1.72 -12.35 -2.47
N GLY A 249 -1.04 -12.63 -3.58
CA GLY A 249 -1.63 -12.54 -4.92
C GLY A 249 -2.07 -11.12 -5.27
N THR A 250 -1.27 -10.12 -4.90
CA THR A 250 -1.54 -8.70 -5.11
C THR A 250 -0.50 -8.08 -6.04
N HIS A 251 -0.67 -6.79 -6.39
CA HIS A 251 0.36 -5.99 -7.04
C HIS A 251 1.39 -5.41 -6.03
N GLY A 252 1.49 -5.99 -4.84
CA GLY A 252 2.55 -5.75 -3.86
C GLY A 252 2.28 -4.63 -2.86
N LEU A 253 3.39 -4.11 -2.32
CA LEU A 253 3.43 -2.97 -1.42
C LEU A 253 3.80 -1.74 -2.24
N SER A 254 2.81 -0.89 -2.51
CA SER A 254 2.89 0.12 -3.56
C SER A 254 2.87 1.55 -3.04
N ILE A 255 3.54 2.44 -3.78
CA ILE A 255 3.33 3.88 -3.75
C ILE A 255 2.89 4.28 -5.16
N GLY A 256 1.79 5.03 -5.25
CA GLY A 256 1.23 5.51 -6.52
C GLY A 256 0.15 4.58 -7.12
N SER A 257 -0.25 4.80 -8.40
CA SER A 257 0.40 5.72 -9.38
C SER A 257 0.13 7.21 -9.13
N GLN A 258 -0.93 7.58 -8.43
CA GLN A 258 -1.23 8.98 -8.13
C GLN A 258 -0.32 9.47 -7.00
N THR A 259 0.59 10.41 -7.30
CA THR A 259 1.55 10.98 -6.34
C THR A 259 1.65 12.51 -6.43
N PHE A 260 0.62 13.18 -6.99
CA PHE A 260 0.72 14.62 -7.36
C PHE A 260 1.14 15.54 -6.21
N ASP A 261 0.53 15.37 -5.03
CA ASP A 261 0.75 16.24 -3.89
C ASP A 261 1.94 15.81 -3.03
N GLY A 262 2.60 14.74 -3.46
CA GLY A 262 3.80 14.22 -2.85
C GLY A 262 3.56 13.22 -1.72
N VAL A 263 4.47 12.24 -1.65
CA VAL A 263 4.50 11.19 -0.63
C VAL A 263 5.82 11.29 0.14
N THR A 264 5.76 11.36 1.46
CA THR A 264 6.98 11.45 2.27
C THR A 264 6.91 10.66 3.57
N ASN A 265 8.05 10.15 4.03
CA ASN A 265 8.22 9.46 5.30
C ASN A 265 7.34 8.21 5.42
N VAL A 266 7.55 7.24 4.51
CA VAL A 266 6.85 5.95 4.47
C VAL A 266 7.80 4.83 4.86
N LEU A 267 7.41 4.05 5.86
CA LEU A 267 8.15 2.89 6.35
C LEU A 267 7.35 1.60 6.12
N PHE A 268 7.86 0.74 5.25
CA PHE A 268 7.43 -0.67 5.15
C PHE A 268 8.43 -1.54 5.91
N LYS A 269 7.98 -2.29 6.91
CA LYS A 269 8.89 -3.03 7.80
C LYS A 269 8.40 -4.45 8.09
N ASN A 270 9.27 -5.44 7.95
CA ASN A 270 9.00 -6.85 8.29
C ASN A 270 7.78 -7.41 7.56
N ASN A 271 7.62 -7.12 6.27
CA ASN A 271 6.47 -7.55 5.50
C ASN A 271 6.79 -8.78 4.64
N TYR A 272 5.76 -9.60 4.36
CA TYR A 272 5.82 -10.74 3.46
C TYR A 272 4.96 -10.50 2.23
N VAL A 273 5.53 -10.71 1.05
CA VAL A 273 4.83 -10.54 -0.23
C VAL A 273 4.87 -11.85 -1.01
N TYR A 274 3.68 -12.34 -1.34
CA TYR A 274 3.51 -13.55 -2.14
C TYR A 274 2.81 -13.20 -3.45
N GLY A 275 3.40 -13.54 -4.59
CA GLY A 275 2.81 -13.31 -5.92
C GLY A 275 1.57 -14.15 -6.22
N LYS A 276 1.14 -15.00 -5.28
CA LYS A 276 -0.09 -15.80 -5.37
C LYS A 276 -0.77 -15.94 -4.01
N SER A 277 -2.08 -16.20 -4.02
CA SER A 277 -2.85 -16.49 -2.81
C SER A 277 -2.45 -17.83 -2.19
N SER A 278 -2.89 -18.09 -0.96
CA SER A 278 -2.73 -19.40 -0.30
C SER A 278 -3.42 -20.55 -1.06
N GLY A 279 -4.48 -20.26 -1.83
CA GLY A 279 -5.14 -21.19 -2.73
C GLY A 279 -4.40 -21.43 -4.05
N GLY A 280 -3.24 -20.80 -4.26
CA GLY A 280 -2.41 -20.95 -5.45
C GLY A 280 -2.77 -20.04 -6.63
N THR A 281 -3.80 -19.21 -6.51
CA THR A 281 -4.16 -18.24 -7.55
C THR A 281 -3.12 -17.13 -7.62
N ALA A 282 -2.48 -17.00 -8.78
CA ALA A 282 -1.50 -15.95 -9.03
C ALA A 282 -2.17 -14.60 -9.26
N SER A 283 -1.48 -13.52 -8.87
CA SER A 283 -1.82 -12.17 -9.29
C SER A 283 -1.67 -12.01 -10.80
N THR A 284 -2.45 -11.11 -11.39
CA THR A 284 -2.28 -10.70 -12.79
C THR A 284 -0.97 -9.96 -13.01
N ASP A 285 -0.50 -9.25 -11.98
CA ASP A 285 0.76 -8.51 -11.95
C ASP A 285 1.43 -8.66 -10.58
N ALA A 286 2.17 -9.74 -10.40
CA ALA A 286 2.74 -10.15 -9.13
C ALA A 286 3.96 -9.30 -8.73
N ASN A 287 3.72 -8.03 -8.34
CA ASN A 287 4.75 -7.13 -7.82
C ASN A 287 5.03 -7.39 -6.34
N ALA A 288 6.22 -7.02 -5.89
CA ALA A 288 6.57 -7.03 -4.47
C ALA A 288 6.79 -5.61 -3.93
N ILE A 289 7.95 -5.00 -4.16
CA ILE A 289 8.21 -3.59 -3.88
C ILE A 289 7.87 -2.81 -5.15
N ASN A 290 6.90 -1.89 -5.07
CA ASN A 290 6.36 -1.25 -6.26
C ASN A 290 6.12 0.26 -6.05
N ILE A 291 7.06 1.07 -6.51
CA ILE A 291 6.94 2.54 -6.50
C ILE A 291 6.72 2.99 -7.92
N LYS A 292 5.59 3.58 -8.20
CA LYS A 292 5.17 3.97 -9.55
C LYS A 292 4.52 5.35 -9.53
N THR A 293 4.64 6.11 -10.61
CA THR A 293 3.89 7.35 -10.79
C THR A 293 3.57 7.59 -12.25
N ASP A 294 2.46 8.25 -12.50
CA ASP A 294 2.03 8.65 -13.84
C ASP A 294 2.82 9.88 -14.31
N ILE A 295 3.22 9.90 -15.57
CA ILE A 295 4.13 10.90 -16.14
C ILE A 295 3.61 12.34 -15.97
N ASP A 296 2.33 12.54 -16.22
CA ASP A 296 1.75 13.89 -16.28
C ASP A 296 1.20 14.36 -14.93
N CYS A 297 1.25 13.51 -13.91
CA CYS A 297 0.66 13.76 -12.59
C CYS A 297 1.59 13.40 -11.45
N GLY A 298 2.85 13.20 -11.71
CA GLY A 298 3.81 12.82 -10.67
C GLY A 298 4.21 13.99 -9.78
N GLY A 299 4.35 13.71 -8.49
CA GLY A 299 4.93 14.61 -7.51
C GLY A 299 6.23 14.09 -6.93
N LEU A 300 6.64 14.67 -5.82
CA LEU A 300 7.82 14.25 -5.08
C LEU A 300 7.49 13.06 -4.17
N VAL A 301 8.10 11.91 -4.43
CA VAL A 301 8.11 10.76 -3.54
C VAL A 301 9.48 10.70 -2.87
N GLN A 302 9.51 10.84 -1.55
CA GLN A 302 10.79 10.89 -0.83
C GLN A 302 10.75 10.24 0.54
N LYS A 303 11.94 9.87 1.06
CA LYS A 303 12.08 9.24 2.37
C LYS A 303 11.17 8.02 2.49
N VAL A 304 11.34 7.08 1.57
CA VAL A 304 10.64 5.80 1.56
C VAL A 304 11.61 4.72 1.99
N TYR A 305 11.23 3.92 2.96
CA TYR A 305 12.09 2.87 3.51
C TYR A 305 11.37 1.53 3.51
N TYR A 306 11.87 0.59 2.71
CA TYR A 306 11.51 -0.82 2.80
C TYR A 306 12.57 -1.54 3.63
N GLN A 307 12.16 -2.06 4.79
CA GLN A 307 13.03 -2.76 5.73
C GLN A 307 12.56 -4.20 5.93
N ASN A 308 13.43 -5.19 5.68
CA ASN A 308 13.14 -6.60 5.88
C ASN A 308 11.89 -7.08 5.12
N THR A 309 11.93 -7.06 3.80
CA THR A 309 10.84 -7.53 2.94
C THR A 309 11.15 -8.95 2.44
N CYS A 310 10.27 -9.90 2.75
CA CYS A 310 10.34 -11.28 2.27
C CYS A 310 9.43 -11.48 1.07
N ILE A 311 9.97 -11.97 -0.05
CA ILE A 311 9.29 -12.05 -1.35
C ILE A 311 9.24 -13.49 -1.82
N ARG A 312 8.08 -13.97 -2.29
CA ARG A 312 7.94 -15.30 -2.88
C ARG A 312 6.95 -15.32 -4.03
N TYR A 313 7.24 -16.07 -5.09
CA TYR A 313 6.41 -16.21 -6.28
C TYR A 313 6.10 -14.90 -7.02
N ALA A 314 6.88 -13.85 -6.80
CA ALA A 314 6.69 -12.58 -7.49
C ALA A 314 7.34 -12.62 -8.89
N LYS A 315 6.85 -11.74 -9.76
CA LYS A 315 7.39 -11.49 -11.10
C LYS A 315 8.20 -10.20 -11.13
N HIS A 316 7.77 -9.18 -10.43
CA HIS A 316 8.44 -7.89 -10.33
C HIS A 316 8.91 -7.71 -8.89
N LEU A 317 10.23 -7.92 -8.66
CA LEU A 317 10.77 -7.99 -7.30
C LEU A 317 10.95 -6.62 -6.69
N ILE A 318 11.57 -5.71 -7.45
CA ILE A 318 11.76 -4.30 -7.09
C ILE A 318 11.46 -3.46 -8.33
N VAL A 319 10.45 -2.62 -8.24
CA VAL A 319 10.10 -1.67 -9.30
C VAL A 319 10.04 -0.26 -8.72
N VAL A 320 10.85 0.62 -9.27
CA VAL A 320 10.80 2.07 -9.08
C VAL A 320 10.64 2.68 -10.48
N ASN A 321 9.46 3.19 -10.81
CA ASN A 321 9.13 3.59 -12.17
C ASN A 321 8.39 4.95 -12.21
N ALA A 322 9.11 6.00 -12.58
CA ALA A 322 8.58 7.34 -12.73
C ALA A 322 7.84 7.58 -14.06
N ASN A 323 7.81 6.56 -14.94
CA ASN A 323 7.18 6.60 -16.27
C ASN A 323 6.13 5.47 -16.39
N TYR A 324 5.30 5.26 -15.35
CA TYR A 324 4.40 4.12 -15.28
C TYR A 324 3.21 4.25 -16.24
N GLY A 325 2.57 5.39 -16.25
CA GLY A 325 1.38 5.66 -17.08
C GLY A 325 1.22 7.15 -17.35
N SER A 326 0.04 7.54 -17.77
CA SER A 326 -0.34 8.94 -17.94
C SER A 326 -1.71 9.19 -17.33
N CYS A 327 -1.89 10.34 -16.71
CA CYS A 327 -3.21 10.79 -16.27
C CYS A 327 -3.69 12.00 -17.06
N SER A 328 -4.96 12.34 -16.97
CA SER A 328 -5.54 13.55 -17.54
C SER A 328 -5.87 14.57 -16.46
N GLY A 329 -5.44 15.82 -16.62
CA GLY A 329 -5.98 16.93 -15.84
C GLY A 329 -5.09 17.57 -14.78
N SER A 330 -3.89 17.10 -14.54
CA SER A 330 -2.90 17.79 -13.71
C SER A 330 -1.53 17.77 -14.37
N SER A 331 -0.68 18.71 -14.01
CA SER A 331 0.71 18.77 -14.48
C SER A 331 1.63 18.60 -13.28
N GLY A 332 2.47 17.58 -13.30
CA GLY A 332 3.47 17.34 -12.25
C GLY A 332 4.73 16.73 -12.85
N THR A 333 5.85 16.95 -12.20
CA THR A 333 7.12 16.33 -12.57
C THR A 333 7.46 15.25 -11.57
N PRO A 334 7.44 13.97 -11.96
CA PRO A 334 7.85 12.88 -11.09
C PRO A 334 9.25 13.06 -10.54
N LYS A 335 9.41 12.89 -9.23
CA LYS A 335 10.70 12.86 -8.56
C LYS A 335 10.74 11.77 -7.50
N PHE A 336 11.74 10.93 -7.55
CA PHE A 336 11.98 9.90 -6.55
C PHE A 336 13.30 10.19 -5.84
N GLU A 337 13.23 10.60 -4.58
CA GLU A 337 14.40 10.99 -3.80
C GLU A 337 14.50 10.18 -2.51
N ASN A 338 15.69 9.74 -2.16
CA ASN A 338 15.93 9.02 -0.92
C ASN A 338 15.01 7.79 -0.72
N ILE A 339 14.94 6.94 -1.74
CA ILE A 339 14.26 5.65 -1.68
C ILE A 339 15.26 4.62 -1.15
N VAL A 340 14.98 4.00 -0.03
CA VAL A 340 15.88 3.05 0.65
C VAL A 340 15.24 1.66 0.71
N ILE A 341 15.94 0.66 0.20
CA ILE A 341 15.56 -0.75 0.32
C ILE A 341 16.67 -1.44 1.10
N ASN A 342 16.42 -1.79 2.35
CA ASN A 342 17.40 -2.39 3.26
C ASN A 342 16.87 -3.69 3.85
N GLY A 343 17.37 -4.78 3.36
CA GLY A 343 16.89 -6.12 3.71
C GLY A 343 15.72 -6.55 2.84
N ALA A 344 16.01 -7.21 1.73
CA ALA A 344 15.02 -7.91 0.93
C ALA A 344 15.55 -9.28 0.53
N LYS A 345 14.67 -10.29 0.53
CA LYS A 345 15.00 -11.63 0.07
C LYS A 345 13.88 -12.18 -0.77
N SER A 346 14.21 -12.70 -1.96
CA SER A 346 13.25 -13.42 -2.79
C SER A 346 13.56 -14.90 -2.87
N GLU A 347 12.51 -15.72 -3.00
CA GLU A 347 12.59 -17.17 -3.22
C GLU A 347 11.48 -17.62 -4.16
N ASN A 348 11.81 -18.56 -5.05
CA ASN A 348 10.86 -19.16 -5.98
C ASN A 348 10.13 -18.11 -6.84
N SER A 349 10.83 -17.06 -7.25
CA SER A 349 10.30 -16.08 -8.19
C SER A 349 9.84 -16.76 -9.49
N VAL A 350 8.81 -16.22 -10.14
CA VAL A 350 8.29 -16.83 -11.37
C VAL A 350 9.28 -16.65 -12.52
N SER A 351 9.16 -17.51 -13.54
CA SER A 351 10.01 -17.41 -14.73
C SER A 351 9.90 -16.03 -15.38
N GLY A 352 11.06 -15.42 -15.68
CA GLY A 352 11.15 -14.06 -16.21
C GLY A 352 10.92 -12.96 -15.16
N ALA A 353 11.13 -13.28 -13.89
CA ALA A 353 11.13 -12.26 -12.83
C ALA A 353 12.25 -11.23 -13.08
N TYR A 354 11.95 -9.97 -12.79
CA TYR A 354 12.87 -8.87 -13.03
C TYR A 354 12.76 -7.74 -11.99
N GLU A 355 13.75 -6.86 -12.04
CA GLU A 355 13.80 -5.58 -11.34
C GLU A 355 13.82 -4.43 -12.34
N LYS A 356 13.35 -3.25 -11.92
CA LYS A 356 13.38 -2.03 -12.72
C LYS A 356 13.60 -0.79 -11.84
N ILE A 357 14.57 0.05 -12.24
CA ILE A 357 14.78 1.38 -11.64
C ILE A 357 14.76 2.42 -12.77
N ALA A 358 13.68 3.18 -12.87
CA ALA A 358 13.51 4.20 -13.89
C ALA A 358 13.07 5.53 -13.27
N GLY A 359 13.94 6.53 -13.36
CA GLY A 359 13.62 7.93 -13.09
C GLY A 359 12.83 8.55 -14.25
N TYR A 360 12.46 9.82 -14.09
CA TYR A 360 11.63 10.50 -15.07
C TYR A 360 12.42 10.91 -16.35
N ASN A 361 13.58 11.51 -16.16
CA ASN A 361 14.49 11.94 -17.23
C ASN A 361 15.87 12.30 -16.66
N SER A 362 16.80 12.73 -17.51
CA SER A 362 18.18 13.08 -17.12
C SER A 362 18.30 14.23 -16.09
N SER A 363 17.25 15.05 -15.94
CA SER A 363 17.21 16.13 -14.94
C SER A 363 16.48 15.71 -13.64
N ASN A 364 15.77 14.61 -13.66
CA ASN A 364 14.99 14.08 -12.53
C ASN A 364 15.28 12.59 -12.39
N LEU A 365 16.51 12.29 -11.96
CA LEU A 365 16.97 10.93 -11.71
C LEU A 365 16.28 10.34 -10.49
N ALA A 366 15.95 9.06 -10.53
CA ALA A 366 15.56 8.34 -9.31
C ALA A 366 16.78 8.15 -8.41
N GLN A 367 16.69 8.53 -7.14
CA GLN A 367 17.72 8.32 -6.14
C GLN A 367 17.37 7.12 -5.25
N VAL A 368 18.09 6.03 -5.41
CA VAL A 368 17.77 4.75 -4.74
C VAL A 368 18.99 4.20 -4.01
N TYR A 369 18.79 3.77 -2.78
CA TYR A 369 19.79 3.10 -1.94
C TYR A 369 19.34 1.66 -1.69
N VAL A 370 20.16 0.68 -2.06
CA VAL A 370 19.83 -0.73 -1.93
C VAL A 370 20.89 -1.44 -1.11
N ALA A 371 20.49 -2.01 0.02
CA ALA A 371 21.40 -2.69 0.93
C ALA A 371 20.84 -4.02 1.44
N ASN A 372 21.75 -4.94 1.74
CA ASN A 372 21.45 -6.20 2.43
C ASN A 372 20.36 -7.01 1.74
N ILE A 373 20.44 -7.18 0.42
CA ILE A 373 19.47 -7.94 -0.35
C ILE A 373 20.03 -9.22 -0.96
N SER A 374 19.17 -10.22 -1.13
CA SER A 374 19.46 -11.44 -1.88
C SER A 374 18.23 -11.85 -2.69
N LEU A 375 18.29 -11.60 -3.99
CA LEU A 375 17.24 -11.93 -4.94
C LEU A 375 17.61 -13.17 -5.73
N ASP A 376 16.64 -14.01 -6.04
CA ASP A 376 16.78 -15.23 -6.85
C ASP A 376 16.60 -15.00 -8.36
N SER A 377 16.42 -13.74 -8.78
CA SER A 377 16.56 -13.22 -10.13
C SER A 377 17.59 -12.10 -10.15
N ASN A 378 18.21 -11.85 -11.31
CA ASN A 378 19.12 -10.73 -11.55
C ASN A 378 18.84 -10.08 -12.92
N THR A 379 17.62 -10.16 -13.38
CA THR A 379 17.20 -9.61 -14.66
C THR A 379 16.77 -8.16 -14.47
N GLN A 380 17.46 -7.24 -15.13
CA GLN A 380 17.05 -5.83 -15.17
C GLN A 380 16.19 -5.57 -16.40
N SER A 381 15.19 -4.71 -16.27
CA SER A 381 14.25 -4.43 -17.36
C SER A 381 13.95 -2.95 -17.50
N GLY A 382 14.68 -2.25 -18.36
CA GLY A 382 14.44 -0.86 -18.71
C GLY A 382 14.84 0.11 -17.60
N ASP A 383 16.01 -0.11 -17.00
CA ASP A 383 16.61 0.85 -16.06
C ASP A 383 17.06 2.09 -16.84
N GLU A 384 16.74 3.25 -16.30
CA GLU A 384 17.09 4.53 -16.89
C GLU A 384 17.03 5.67 -15.87
N TYR A 385 17.83 6.70 -16.08
CA TYR A 385 17.78 7.94 -15.31
C TYR A 385 17.81 7.72 -13.80
N ALA A 386 18.84 7.03 -13.29
CA ALA A 386 18.92 6.70 -11.86
C ALA A 386 20.33 6.83 -11.29
N THR A 387 20.39 7.22 -10.01
CA THR A 387 21.56 7.01 -9.16
C THR A 387 21.23 5.92 -8.16
N VAL A 388 22.02 4.83 -8.15
CA VAL A 388 21.78 3.68 -7.30
C VAL A 388 23.01 3.37 -6.47
N ASP A 389 22.91 3.58 -5.16
CA ASP A 389 23.95 3.24 -4.22
C ASP A 389 23.73 1.82 -3.67
N LEU A 390 24.79 1.00 -3.68
CA LEU A 390 24.73 -0.44 -3.41
C LEU A 390 25.62 -0.84 -2.21
N ASP A 391 25.07 -1.67 -1.30
CA ASP A 391 25.81 -2.28 -0.19
C ASP A 391 25.32 -3.71 0.07
N ASN A 392 26.22 -4.69 0.08
CA ASN A 392 25.89 -6.11 0.35
C ASN A 392 24.68 -6.61 -0.49
N VAL A 393 24.82 -6.57 -1.82
CA VAL A 393 23.75 -6.87 -2.77
C VAL A 393 24.06 -8.12 -3.57
N ASN A 394 23.12 -9.05 -3.65
CA ASN A 394 23.14 -10.21 -4.51
C ASN A 394 21.86 -10.31 -5.35
N GLY A 395 21.98 -10.58 -6.65
CA GLY A 395 20.84 -10.69 -7.57
C GLY A 395 20.21 -9.36 -7.96
N PHE A 396 20.99 -8.25 -7.96
CA PHE A 396 20.52 -6.95 -8.40
C PHE A 396 21.70 -6.14 -8.96
N ALA A 397 21.61 -5.74 -10.21
CA ALA A 397 22.69 -5.06 -10.93
C ALA A 397 22.13 -4.03 -11.94
N PRO A 398 21.60 -2.89 -11.47
CA PRO A 398 20.95 -1.91 -12.33
C PRO A 398 21.93 -1.31 -13.35
N SER A 399 21.49 -1.20 -14.59
CA SER A 399 22.28 -0.65 -15.69
C SER A 399 21.39 -0.18 -16.83
N GLY A 400 21.72 0.98 -17.40
CA GLY A 400 20.93 1.54 -18.52
C GLY A 400 21.32 2.98 -18.84
N THR A 401 20.48 3.69 -19.56
CA THR A 401 20.71 5.07 -19.97
C THR A 401 20.70 5.99 -18.75
N ASP A 402 21.79 6.75 -18.57
CA ASP A 402 21.97 7.65 -17.42
C ASP A 402 21.79 6.96 -16.06
N VAL A 403 22.11 5.66 -15.96
CA VAL A 403 22.17 4.92 -14.70
C VAL A 403 23.60 4.94 -14.19
N THR A 404 23.77 5.41 -12.96
CA THR A 404 25.06 5.39 -12.26
C THR A 404 24.94 4.58 -10.98
N THR A 405 25.96 3.78 -10.70
CA THR A 405 26.05 3.00 -9.45
C THR A 405 27.25 3.43 -8.63
N SER A 406 27.09 3.48 -7.31
CA SER A 406 28.17 3.71 -6.38
C SER A 406 28.06 2.81 -5.14
N SER A 407 29.07 2.81 -4.29
CA SER A 407 29.06 2.06 -3.04
C SER A 407 28.76 2.98 -1.87
N PHE A 408 28.01 2.47 -0.92
CA PHE A 408 27.77 3.12 0.36
C PHE A 408 27.81 2.08 1.48
N THR A 409 27.50 2.44 2.70
CA THR A 409 27.40 1.50 3.81
C THR A 409 26.14 1.78 4.62
N LEU A 410 25.31 0.74 4.80
CA LEU A 410 24.11 0.80 5.62
C LEU A 410 24.02 -0.44 6.51
N SER A 411 23.89 -0.24 7.81
CA SER A 411 23.75 -1.34 8.76
C SER A 411 22.47 -2.13 8.50
N GLY A 412 22.57 -3.45 8.63
CA GLY A 412 21.47 -4.38 8.40
C GLY A 412 21.96 -5.77 8.06
N SER A 413 21.06 -6.61 7.62
CA SER A 413 21.36 -7.95 7.10
C SER A 413 20.25 -8.40 6.13
N VAL A 414 20.59 -9.35 5.27
CA VAL A 414 19.58 -10.06 4.47
C VAL A 414 18.59 -10.76 5.42
N PRO A 415 17.27 -10.55 5.28
CA PRO A 415 16.30 -11.10 6.23
C PRO A 415 16.24 -12.62 6.20
N SER A 416 16.03 -13.23 7.37
CA SER A 416 15.71 -14.64 7.49
C SER A 416 14.20 -14.81 7.30
N CYS A 417 13.79 -15.17 6.07
CA CYS A 417 12.38 -15.30 5.71
C CYS A 417 11.82 -16.66 6.12
N SER A 418 10.68 -16.66 6.84
CA SER A 418 9.92 -17.86 7.19
C SER A 418 8.57 -17.83 6.47
N PHE A 419 8.53 -18.35 5.25
CA PHE A 419 7.33 -18.33 4.43
C PHE A 419 6.30 -19.36 4.93
N LYS A 420 5.02 -19.00 4.91
CA LYS A 420 3.90 -19.83 5.38
C LYS A 420 3.52 -20.94 4.38
N PHE A 421 3.85 -20.81 3.08
CA PHE A 421 3.60 -21.80 2.01
C PHE A 421 4.56 -21.60 0.81
#